data_5d642c613be7d46bac37d63cfbe22b05
#
_entry.id   5d642c613be7d46bac37d63cfbe22b05
#
_cell.length_a   1.000
_cell.length_b   1.000
_cell.length_c   1.000
_cell.angle_alpha   90.00
_cell.angle_beta   90.00
_cell.angle_gamma   90.00
#
_symmetry.space_group_name_H-M   'P 1'
#
loop_
_entity.id
_entity.type
_entity.pdbx_description
1 polymer ?
#
loop_
_entity_poly.entity_id
_entity_poly.type
_entity_poly.pdbx_seq_one_letter_code
_entity_poly.pdbx_strand_id
1 'polypeptide(L)'
;MHAAAVVGADGATSRVARTAGWPPIETVPLVQAIVRLPKDCPVDTTRVWFVPDDTPYFYWLIPESSERAALGIIGEGADTAKRLARFLEKKQMEPLEWQGAQIPVYRKWVPVKRRVGNGDVYLVGDAAAQVKVTTVGGIVTGFRGAIGVAQSILRDGASRELRTLRRELDTHWLIRRTMHHFQQEDYSHLVDLLNIATRNTLSEINRDESARLLWTVLRRQPRLALLGLRGLLLGRSAAPRTVNAST
;
A
#
# COMPACT_ATOMS: atom_id res chain seq x y z
N MET A 1 -32.42 -0.34 -16.17
CA MET A 1 -32.36 0.46 -14.94
C MET A 1 -31.70 1.79 -15.31
N HIS A 2 -32.31 2.92 -15.01
CA HIS A 2 -31.71 4.26 -15.25
C HIS A 2 -31.28 4.82 -13.90
N ALA A 3 -30.04 5.35 -13.83
CA ALA A 3 -29.47 5.97 -12.66
C ALA A 3 -28.81 7.31 -13.03
N ALA A 4 -28.95 8.34 -12.19
CA ALA A 4 -28.27 9.61 -12.37
C ALA A 4 -26.77 9.53 -12.04
N ALA A 5 -26.39 8.63 -11.14
CA ALA A 5 -25.03 8.37 -10.73
C ALA A 5 -24.80 6.87 -10.50
N VAL A 6 -23.60 6.40 -10.83
CA VAL A 6 -23.12 5.05 -10.54
C VAL A 6 -21.82 5.16 -9.76
N VAL A 7 -21.67 4.39 -8.69
CA VAL A 7 -20.41 4.33 -7.90
C VAL A 7 -19.79 2.95 -8.04
N GLY A 8 -18.59 2.89 -8.62
CA GLY A 8 -17.76 1.70 -8.70
C GLY A 8 -16.95 1.54 -7.42
N ALA A 9 -17.26 0.51 -6.63
CA ALA A 9 -16.56 0.07 -5.44
C ALA A 9 -16.16 -1.41 -5.56
N ASP A 10 -15.88 -1.85 -6.80
CA ASP A 10 -15.73 -3.24 -7.23
C ASP A 10 -14.27 -3.71 -7.33
N GLY A 11 -13.37 -3.06 -6.57
CA GLY A 11 -12.01 -3.50 -6.35
C GLY A 11 -11.02 -3.17 -7.46
N ALA A 12 -9.80 -3.69 -7.33
CA ALA A 12 -8.65 -3.36 -8.17
C ALA A 12 -8.86 -3.65 -9.67
N THR A 13 -9.69 -4.63 -10.00
CA THR A 13 -10.02 -5.02 -11.38
C THR A 13 -11.36 -4.47 -11.86
N SER A 14 -11.76 -3.32 -11.36
CA SER A 14 -13.08 -2.70 -11.54
C SER A 14 -13.65 -2.83 -12.94
N ARG A 15 -14.82 -3.44 -13.02
CA ARG A 15 -15.62 -3.50 -14.26
C ARG A 15 -16.26 -2.15 -14.56
N VAL A 16 -16.70 -1.45 -13.51
CA VAL A 16 -17.26 -0.10 -13.63
C VAL A 16 -16.24 0.85 -14.24
N ALA A 17 -15.00 0.85 -13.75
CA ALA A 17 -13.93 1.66 -14.29
C ALA A 17 -13.69 1.38 -15.79
N ARG A 18 -13.56 0.11 -16.15
CA ARG A 18 -13.33 -0.31 -17.55
C ARG A 18 -14.48 0.11 -18.48
N THR A 19 -15.72 -0.18 -18.06
CA THR A 19 -16.91 0.14 -18.87
C THR A 19 -17.08 1.64 -19.07
N ALA A 20 -16.72 2.44 -18.06
CA ALA A 20 -16.77 3.90 -18.14
C ALA A 20 -15.50 4.53 -18.75
N GLY A 21 -14.55 3.72 -19.25
CA GLY A 21 -13.40 4.14 -20.02
C GLY A 21 -12.23 4.68 -19.20
N TRP A 22 -12.11 4.37 -17.91
CA TRP A 22 -10.84 4.60 -17.19
C TRP A 22 -9.74 3.68 -17.71
N PRO A 23 -8.49 4.15 -17.78
CA PRO A 23 -7.36 3.28 -18.08
C PRO A 23 -7.19 2.22 -16.95
N PRO A 24 -6.62 1.05 -17.28
CA PRO A 24 -6.29 0.06 -16.28
C PRO A 24 -5.38 0.64 -15.19
N ILE A 25 -5.65 0.27 -13.94
CA ILE A 25 -4.78 0.59 -12.81
C ILE A 25 -3.74 -0.52 -12.69
N GLU A 26 -2.49 -0.15 -12.49
CA GLU A 26 -1.43 -1.10 -12.19
C GLU A 26 -1.71 -1.82 -10.88
N THR A 27 -1.49 -3.12 -10.85
CA THR A 27 -1.66 -3.96 -9.66
C THR A 27 -0.40 -4.78 -9.38
N VAL A 28 -0.23 -5.15 -8.12
CA VAL A 28 0.79 -6.09 -7.67
C VAL A 28 0.13 -7.26 -6.94
N PRO A 29 0.67 -8.48 -7.07
CA PRO A 29 0.16 -9.63 -6.35
C PRO A 29 0.44 -9.52 -4.86
N LEU A 30 -0.58 -9.81 -4.06
CA LEU A 30 -0.50 -10.16 -2.66
C LEU A 30 -0.75 -11.65 -2.55
N VAL A 31 0.13 -12.36 -1.85
CA VAL A 31 -0.04 -13.78 -1.53
C VAL A 31 0.17 -13.96 -0.04
N GLN A 32 -0.71 -14.70 0.61
CA GLN A 32 -0.53 -15.09 2.00
C GLN A 32 -0.91 -16.55 2.22
N ALA A 33 -0.33 -17.13 3.27
CA ALA A 33 -0.68 -18.44 3.78
C ALA A 33 -1.16 -18.31 5.22
N ILE A 34 -2.23 -19.02 5.56
CA ILE A 34 -2.57 -19.24 6.96
C ILE A 34 -1.62 -20.31 7.48
N VAL A 35 -0.98 -20.01 8.61
CA VAL A 35 -0.02 -20.87 9.29
C VAL A 35 -0.38 -21.04 10.77
N ARG A 36 0.20 -22.02 11.45
CA ARG A 36 0.13 -22.08 12.92
C ARG A 36 0.89 -20.92 13.53
N LEU A 37 0.31 -20.26 14.53
CA LEU A 37 1.02 -19.17 15.23
C LEU A 37 2.28 -19.74 15.93
N PRO A 38 3.48 -19.18 15.64
CA PRO A 38 4.69 -19.58 16.37
C PRO A 38 4.58 -19.32 17.85
N LYS A 39 5.06 -20.25 18.67
CA LYS A 39 4.99 -20.16 20.14
C LYS A 39 5.67 -18.92 20.74
N ASP A 40 6.66 -18.38 20.03
CA ASP A 40 7.41 -17.18 20.40
C ASP A 40 6.78 -15.87 19.87
N CYS A 41 5.60 -15.95 19.21
CA CYS A 41 4.88 -14.79 18.73
C CYS A 41 3.65 -14.50 19.59
N PRO A 42 3.62 -13.38 20.35
CA PRO A 42 2.43 -12.97 21.07
C PRO A 42 1.25 -12.70 20.12
N VAL A 43 0.03 -12.99 20.59
CA VAL A 43 -1.20 -12.85 19.79
C VAL A 43 -1.55 -11.40 19.41
N ASP A 44 -0.98 -10.44 20.09
CA ASP A 44 -1.15 -9.00 19.89
C ASP A 44 0.01 -8.35 19.11
N THR A 45 0.93 -9.17 18.60
CA THR A 45 2.17 -8.68 17.98
C THR A 45 2.25 -9.08 16.51
N THR A 46 2.23 -8.11 15.61
CA THR A 46 2.53 -8.29 14.19
C THR A 46 4.04 -8.25 13.96
N ARG A 47 4.57 -9.21 13.21
CA ARG A 47 5.97 -9.20 12.76
C ARG A 47 6.04 -8.76 11.30
N VAL A 48 7.05 -7.94 10.97
CA VAL A 48 7.31 -7.46 9.61
C VAL A 48 8.78 -7.70 9.29
N TRP A 49 9.05 -8.21 8.06
CA TRP A 49 10.41 -8.38 7.57
C TRP A 49 10.58 -7.64 6.26
N PHE A 50 11.61 -6.80 6.21
CA PHE A 50 12.09 -6.19 4.98
C PHE A 50 13.19 -7.07 4.40
N VAL A 51 12.96 -7.62 3.21
CA VAL A 51 13.88 -8.50 2.47
C VAL A 51 13.96 -7.97 1.05
N PRO A 52 14.78 -6.93 0.81
CA PRO A 52 14.80 -6.22 -0.47
C PRO A 52 15.22 -7.09 -1.66
N ASP A 53 15.96 -8.16 -1.45
CA ASP A 53 16.31 -9.14 -2.48
C ASP A 53 15.09 -9.94 -2.96
N ASP A 54 14.08 -10.11 -2.11
CA ASP A 54 12.85 -10.83 -2.44
C ASP A 54 11.75 -9.88 -2.95
N THR A 55 11.58 -8.75 -2.28
CA THR A 55 10.52 -7.80 -2.63
C THR A 55 10.89 -6.39 -2.19
N PRO A 56 10.56 -5.37 -3.01
CA PRO A 56 10.67 -4.00 -2.57
C PRO A 56 9.62 -3.63 -1.51
N TYR A 57 8.68 -4.52 -1.19
CA TYR A 57 7.69 -4.34 -0.14
C TYR A 57 8.18 -4.98 1.17
N PHE A 58 7.41 -5.90 1.74
CA PHE A 58 7.73 -6.58 2.99
C PHE A 58 6.95 -7.88 3.13
N TYR A 59 7.42 -8.74 4.03
CA TYR A 59 6.66 -9.85 4.57
C TYR A 59 5.99 -9.44 5.88
N TRP A 60 4.88 -10.07 6.21
CA TRP A 60 4.20 -9.91 7.50
C TRP A 60 3.80 -11.25 8.08
N LEU A 61 3.69 -11.31 9.41
CA LEU A 61 3.01 -12.34 10.16
C LEU A 61 2.02 -11.63 11.08
N ILE A 62 0.74 -11.86 10.86
CA ILE A 62 -0.35 -11.24 11.63
C ILE A 62 -1.10 -12.33 12.36
N PRO A 63 -1.06 -12.40 13.71
CA PRO A 63 -1.89 -13.33 14.46
C PRO A 63 -3.38 -13.08 14.20
N GLU A 64 -4.13 -14.15 13.93
CA GLU A 64 -5.59 -14.12 13.81
C GLU A 64 -6.26 -14.68 15.05
N SER A 65 -5.56 -15.56 15.76
CA SER A 65 -5.98 -16.16 17.01
C SER A 65 -4.75 -16.65 17.81
N SER A 66 -4.97 -17.31 18.94
CA SER A 66 -3.90 -17.98 19.71
C SER A 66 -3.23 -19.14 18.98
N GLU A 67 -3.81 -19.62 17.88
CA GLU A 67 -3.33 -20.81 17.15
C GLU A 67 -2.94 -20.54 15.72
N ARG A 68 -3.46 -19.48 15.10
CA ARG A 68 -3.36 -19.19 13.67
C ARG A 68 -2.84 -17.79 13.40
N ALA A 69 -2.08 -17.67 12.33
CA ALA A 69 -1.60 -16.39 11.82
C ALA A 69 -1.63 -16.37 10.29
N ALA A 70 -1.77 -15.19 9.71
CA ALA A 70 -1.57 -14.95 8.29
C ALA A 70 -0.13 -14.49 8.03
N LEU A 71 0.64 -15.29 7.31
CA LEU A 71 1.97 -14.92 6.82
C LEU A 71 1.90 -14.61 5.33
N GLY A 72 2.31 -13.43 4.93
CA GLY A 72 2.15 -13.00 3.56
C GLY A 72 3.27 -12.12 3.03
N ILE A 73 3.20 -11.87 1.73
CA ILE A 73 4.11 -11.01 0.96
C ILE A 73 3.31 -10.20 -0.06
N ILE A 74 3.77 -9.00 -0.35
CA ILE A 74 3.46 -8.30 -1.59
C ILE A 74 4.71 -8.35 -2.46
N GLY A 75 4.54 -8.74 -3.70
CA GLY A 75 5.66 -8.88 -4.64
C GLY A 75 5.40 -8.16 -5.95
N GLU A 76 6.44 -8.07 -6.76
CA GLU A 76 6.36 -7.63 -8.15
C GLU A 76 6.66 -8.85 -9.05
N GLY A 77 5.64 -9.29 -9.79
CA GLY A 77 5.78 -10.40 -10.74
C GLY A 77 5.13 -11.71 -10.32
N ALA A 78 5.17 -12.67 -11.25
CA ALA A 78 4.45 -13.95 -11.15
C ALA A 78 5.06 -14.95 -10.14
N ASP A 79 6.27 -14.71 -9.67
CA ASP A 79 7.00 -15.58 -8.75
C ASP A 79 6.75 -15.29 -7.26
N THR A 80 5.85 -14.34 -6.96
CA THR A 80 5.52 -13.93 -5.57
C THR A 80 5.12 -15.11 -4.69
N ALA A 81 4.30 -16.03 -5.20
CA ALA A 81 3.92 -17.24 -4.45
C ALA A 81 5.13 -18.16 -4.17
N LYS A 82 6.05 -18.30 -5.12
CA LYS A 82 7.27 -19.09 -4.94
C LYS A 82 8.21 -18.46 -3.89
N ARG A 83 8.26 -17.13 -3.84
CA ARG A 83 9.04 -16.40 -2.81
C ARG A 83 8.45 -16.64 -1.43
N LEU A 84 7.12 -16.58 -1.29
CA LEU A 84 6.46 -16.91 -0.03
C LEU A 84 6.71 -18.36 0.38
N ALA A 85 6.62 -19.31 -0.53
CA ALA A 85 6.89 -20.72 -0.23
C ALA A 85 8.31 -20.94 0.32
N ARG A 86 9.33 -20.34 -0.32
CA ARG A 86 10.72 -20.40 0.18
C ARG A 86 10.88 -19.72 1.55
N PHE A 87 10.17 -18.62 1.78
CA PHE A 87 10.21 -17.93 3.07
C PHE A 87 9.56 -18.77 4.18
N LEU A 88 8.43 -19.42 3.90
CA LEU A 88 7.78 -20.37 4.80
C LEU A 88 8.71 -21.52 5.18
N GLU A 89 9.37 -22.14 4.19
CA GLU A 89 10.35 -23.21 4.40
C GLU A 89 11.51 -22.71 5.29
N LYS A 90 12.12 -21.57 4.96
CA LYS A 90 13.19 -20.96 5.79
C LYS A 90 12.75 -20.68 7.21
N LYS A 91 11.47 -20.36 7.44
CA LYS A 91 10.90 -20.12 8.77
C LYS A 91 10.35 -21.38 9.44
N GLN A 92 10.43 -22.53 8.77
CA GLN A 92 9.88 -23.81 9.25
C GLN A 92 8.39 -23.71 9.58
N MET A 93 7.63 -22.98 8.75
CA MET A 93 6.19 -22.79 8.87
C MET A 93 5.47 -23.54 7.77
N GLU A 94 4.54 -24.42 8.16
CA GLU A 94 3.70 -25.15 7.22
C GLU A 94 2.46 -24.35 6.85
N PRO A 95 2.18 -24.16 5.55
CA PRO A 95 0.96 -23.49 5.10
C PRO A 95 -0.25 -24.42 5.27
N LEU A 96 -1.29 -23.93 5.93
CA LEU A 96 -2.59 -24.60 6.10
C LEU A 96 -3.55 -24.24 4.98
N GLU A 97 -3.50 -22.99 4.49
CA GLU A 97 -4.37 -22.44 3.47
C GLU A 97 -3.61 -21.35 2.70
N TRP A 98 -3.86 -21.25 1.39
CA TRP A 98 -3.31 -20.19 0.56
C TRP A 98 -4.38 -19.20 0.14
N GLN A 99 -4.04 -17.91 0.17
CA GLN A 99 -4.91 -16.82 -0.23
C GLN A 99 -4.15 -15.85 -1.12
N GLY A 100 -4.84 -15.21 -2.08
CA GLY A 100 -4.22 -14.26 -2.98
C GLY A 100 -5.17 -13.14 -3.39
N ALA A 101 -4.59 -11.99 -3.67
CA ALA A 101 -5.30 -10.82 -4.16
C ALA A 101 -4.43 -9.99 -5.11
N GLN A 102 -5.06 -9.12 -5.87
CA GLN A 102 -4.39 -8.06 -6.63
C GLN A 102 -4.61 -6.74 -5.90
N ILE A 103 -3.51 -6.05 -5.61
CA ILE A 103 -3.53 -4.77 -4.90
C ILE A 103 -3.22 -3.65 -5.88
N PRO A 104 -4.03 -2.60 -5.98
CA PRO A 104 -3.74 -1.48 -6.85
C PRO A 104 -2.55 -0.68 -6.33
N VAL A 105 -1.67 -0.25 -7.22
CA VAL A 105 -0.53 0.60 -6.90
C VAL A 105 -0.88 2.05 -7.17
N TYR A 106 -0.95 2.86 -6.13
CA TYR A 106 -1.09 4.29 -6.29
C TYR A 106 0.23 4.90 -6.81
N ARG A 107 0.19 5.46 -8.02
CA ARG A 107 1.32 6.23 -8.58
C ARG A 107 0.96 7.71 -8.77
N LYS A 108 -0.29 7.97 -9.05
CA LYS A 108 -0.88 9.30 -9.23
C LYS A 108 -2.37 9.25 -8.95
N TRP A 109 -2.92 10.40 -8.66
CA TRP A 109 -4.37 10.52 -8.45
C TRP A 109 -5.16 10.06 -9.68
N VAL A 110 -6.06 9.10 -9.47
CA VAL A 110 -7.05 8.68 -10.45
C VAL A 110 -8.26 9.61 -10.29
N PRO A 111 -8.68 10.34 -11.35
CA PRO A 111 -9.91 11.14 -11.30
C PRO A 111 -11.09 10.25 -10.90
N VAL A 112 -11.74 10.58 -9.79
CA VAL A 112 -12.81 9.74 -9.23
C VAL A 112 -14.16 9.94 -9.91
N LYS A 113 -14.34 10.94 -10.76
CA LYS A 113 -15.57 11.26 -11.48
C LYS A 113 -15.33 11.25 -12.97
N ARG A 114 -16.28 10.71 -13.73
CA ARG A 114 -16.35 10.78 -15.18
C ARG A 114 -17.80 10.89 -15.64
N ARG A 115 -18.06 11.72 -16.64
CA ARG A 115 -19.35 11.79 -17.33
C ARG A 115 -19.46 10.65 -18.36
N VAL A 116 -20.56 9.91 -18.32
CA VAL A 116 -20.86 8.84 -19.28
C VAL A 116 -22.32 8.98 -19.72
N GLY A 117 -22.52 9.35 -20.98
CA GLY A 117 -23.84 9.74 -21.46
C GLY A 117 -24.42 10.88 -20.64
N ASN A 118 -25.64 10.72 -20.13
CA ASN A 118 -26.31 11.72 -19.28
C ASN A 118 -26.10 11.53 -17.78
N GLY A 119 -25.34 10.53 -17.35
CA GLY A 119 -25.06 10.23 -15.96
C GLY A 119 -23.62 10.47 -15.56
N ASP A 120 -23.37 10.48 -14.25
CA ASP A 120 -22.03 10.54 -13.69
C ASP A 120 -21.62 9.16 -13.14
N VAL A 121 -20.38 8.77 -13.41
CA VAL A 121 -19.77 7.57 -12.83
C VAL A 121 -18.67 7.99 -11.88
N TYR A 122 -18.66 7.39 -10.70
CA TYR A 122 -17.67 7.62 -9.65
C TYR A 122 -16.93 6.33 -9.30
N LEU A 123 -15.69 6.45 -8.84
CA LEU A 123 -14.89 5.34 -8.32
C LEU A 123 -14.45 5.62 -6.89
N VAL A 124 -14.42 4.56 -6.05
CA VAL A 124 -13.95 4.61 -4.66
C VAL A 124 -13.11 3.39 -4.31
N GLY A 125 -12.29 3.50 -3.29
CA GLY A 125 -11.46 2.41 -2.79
C GLY A 125 -10.45 1.92 -3.82
N ASP A 126 -10.25 0.62 -3.90
CA ASP A 126 -9.30 0.00 -4.81
C ASP A 126 -9.61 0.26 -6.28
N ALA A 127 -10.89 0.42 -6.64
CA ALA A 127 -11.30 0.81 -7.99
C ALA A 127 -10.77 2.19 -8.42
N ALA A 128 -10.43 3.06 -7.46
CA ALA A 128 -9.81 4.36 -7.64
C ALA A 128 -8.34 4.40 -7.22
N ALA A 129 -7.69 3.26 -6.97
CA ALA A 129 -6.35 3.15 -6.42
C ALA A 129 -6.15 3.93 -5.10
N GLN A 130 -7.17 4.02 -4.26
CA GLN A 130 -7.11 4.74 -2.98
C GLN A 130 -6.44 3.89 -1.89
N VAL A 131 -5.19 3.49 -2.14
CA VAL A 131 -4.40 2.61 -1.28
C VAL A 131 -3.10 3.32 -0.87
N LYS A 132 -2.75 3.25 0.41
CA LYS A 132 -1.46 3.73 0.94
C LYS A 132 -0.35 2.77 0.53
N VAL A 133 0.46 3.11 -0.47
CA VAL A 133 1.49 2.21 -1.01
C VAL A 133 2.66 1.93 -0.07
N THR A 134 2.77 2.62 1.06
CA THR A 134 3.79 2.32 2.09
C THR A 134 3.43 1.11 2.95
N THR A 135 2.16 0.97 3.31
CA THR A 135 1.63 -0.09 4.18
C THR A 135 0.64 -1.00 3.48
N VAL A 136 0.33 -0.68 2.22
CA VAL A 136 -0.66 -1.35 1.36
C VAL A 136 -2.06 -1.43 2.01
N GLY A 137 -2.37 -0.44 2.86
CA GLY A 137 -3.67 -0.32 3.54
C GLY A 137 -4.66 0.49 2.71
N GLY A 138 -5.78 -0.13 2.29
CA GLY A 138 -6.83 0.48 1.49
C GLY A 138 -8.13 0.79 2.24
N ILE A 139 -8.37 0.19 3.41
CA ILE A 139 -9.68 0.28 4.11
C ILE A 139 -10.01 1.72 4.50
N VAL A 140 -9.16 2.38 5.29
CA VAL A 140 -9.40 3.74 5.77
C VAL A 140 -9.44 4.75 4.61
N THR A 141 -8.51 4.64 3.68
CA THR A 141 -8.45 5.51 2.49
C THR A 141 -9.64 5.30 1.56
N GLY A 142 -10.13 4.07 1.43
CA GLY A 142 -11.34 3.73 0.68
C GLY A 142 -12.61 4.34 1.31
N PHE A 143 -12.76 4.25 2.64
CA PHE A 143 -13.86 4.91 3.34
C PHE A 143 -13.81 6.44 3.19
N ARG A 144 -12.63 7.05 3.32
CA ARG A 144 -12.45 8.49 3.09
C ARG A 144 -12.76 8.88 1.64
N GLY A 145 -12.37 8.04 0.68
CA GLY A 145 -12.76 8.18 -0.72
C GLY A 145 -14.26 8.16 -0.91
N ALA A 146 -14.97 7.21 -0.27
CA ALA A 146 -16.41 7.10 -0.32
C ALA A 146 -17.13 8.33 0.29
N ILE A 147 -16.67 8.81 1.46
CA ILE A 147 -17.16 10.05 2.07
C ILE A 147 -16.97 11.22 1.11
N GLY A 148 -15.79 11.34 0.51
CA GLY A 148 -15.49 12.42 -0.42
C GLY A 148 -16.31 12.38 -1.71
N VAL A 149 -16.57 11.19 -2.25
CA VAL A 149 -17.47 11.00 -3.40
C VAL A 149 -18.91 11.34 -3.03
N ALA A 150 -19.41 10.87 -1.88
CA ALA A 150 -20.75 11.23 -1.40
C ALA A 150 -20.93 12.75 -1.25
N GLN A 151 -19.93 13.44 -0.68
CA GLN A 151 -19.92 14.91 -0.60
C GLN A 151 -19.97 15.58 -1.98
N SER A 152 -19.24 15.01 -2.97
CA SER A 152 -19.23 15.54 -4.35
C SER A 152 -20.57 15.36 -5.05
N ILE A 153 -21.25 14.24 -4.81
CA ILE A 153 -22.59 13.96 -5.38
C ILE A 153 -23.63 14.92 -4.77
N LEU A 154 -23.63 15.05 -3.43
CA LEU A 154 -24.63 15.83 -2.71
C LEU A 154 -24.49 17.35 -2.89
N ARG A 155 -23.29 17.85 -3.16
CA ARG A 155 -22.98 19.29 -3.22
C ARG A 155 -22.64 19.77 -4.63
N ASP A 156 -22.70 18.88 -5.61
CA ASP A 156 -22.29 19.11 -7.01
C ASP A 156 -20.95 19.87 -7.13
N GLY A 157 -19.96 19.43 -6.38
CA GLY A 157 -18.67 20.12 -6.35
C GLY A 157 -17.49 19.29 -5.85
N ALA A 158 -16.31 19.90 -5.85
CA ALA A 158 -15.07 19.28 -5.42
C ALA A 158 -15.04 19.11 -3.89
N SER A 159 -14.99 17.86 -3.41
CA SER A 159 -14.86 17.52 -2.00
C SER A 159 -13.50 17.96 -1.43
N ARG A 160 -13.51 18.57 -0.24
CA ARG A 160 -12.30 18.84 0.54
C ARG A 160 -11.63 17.54 0.96
N GLU A 161 -12.42 16.52 1.31
CA GLU A 161 -11.93 15.21 1.72
C GLU A 161 -11.11 14.54 0.60
N LEU A 162 -11.59 14.56 -0.64
CA LEU A 162 -10.84 14.03 -1.78
C LEU A 162 -9.51 14.76 -2.02
N ARG A 163 -9.48 16.09 -1.82
CA ARG A 163 -8.24 16.86 -1.94
C ARG A 163 -7.23 16.50 -0.85
N THR A 164 -7.71 16.30 0.38
CA THR A 164 -6.86 15.89 1.51
C THR A 164 -6.34 14.47 1.32
N LEU A 165 -7.21 13.54 0.93
CA LEU A 165 -6.86 12.15 0.62
C LEU A 165 -5.81 12.08 -0.49
N ARG A 166 -5.97 12.84 -1.57
CA ARG A 166 -4.98 12.92 -2.65
C ARG A 166 -3.59 13.31 -2.13
N ARG A 167 -3.49 14.40 -1.35
CA ARG A 167 -2.21 14.87 -0.79
C ARG A 167 -1.54 13.80 0.09
N GLU A 168 -2.35 13.07 0.83
CA GLU A 168 -1.86 11.99 1.67
C GLU A 168 -1.32 10.82 0.83
N LEU A 169 -2.06 10.37 -0.17
CA LEU A 169 -1.62 9.32 -1.08
C LEU A 169 -0.38 9.73 -1.89
N ASP A 170 -0.28 11.00 -2.33
CA ASP A 170 0.91 11.55 -2.97
C ASP A 170 2.13 11.51 -2.02
N THR A 171 1.93 11.79 -0.72
CA THR A 171 2.98 11.67 0.32
C THR A 171 3.42 10.22 0.50
N HIS A 172 2.48 9.27 0.60
CA HIS A 172 2.79 7.84 0.68
C HIS A 172 3.54 7.36 -0.57
N TRP A 173 3.18 7.84 -1.74
CA TRP A 173 3.90 7.53 -2.97
C TRP A 173 5.35 8.06 -2.95
N LEU A 174 5.57 9.28 -2.47
CA LEU A 174 6.92 9.83 -2.32
C LEU A 174 7.78 8.98 -1.37
N ILE A 175 7.26 8.61 -0.20
CA ILE A 175 7.93 7.74 0.76
C ILE A 175 8.24 6.39 0.10
N ARG A 176 7.26 5.78 -0.54
CA ARG A 176 7.42 4.47 -1.20
C ARG A 176 8.50 4.51 -2.27
N ARG A 177 8.47 5.53 -3.13
CA ARG A 177 9.47 5.72 -4.17
C ARG A 177 10.90 5.83 -3.60
N THR A 178 11.04 6.45 -2.44
CA THR A 178 12.31 6.52 -1.71
C THR A 178 12.76 5.14 -1.25
N MET A 179 11.86 4.39 -0.62
CA MET A 179 12.16 3.06 -0.04
C MET A 179 12.35 1.97 -1.09
N HIS A 180 11.85 2.17 -2.31
CA HIS A 180 11.91 1.17 -3.38
C HIS A 180 13.35 0.75 -3.77
N HIS A 181 14.32 1.61 -3.48
CA HIS A 181 15.74 1.38 -3.76
C HIS A 181 16.57 1.08 -2.52
N PHE A 182 15.92 0.89 -1.36
CA PHE A 182 16.60 0.53 -0.12
C PHE A 182 17.15 -0.89 -0.20
N GLN A 183 18.39 -1.02 0.28
CA GLN A 183 19.05 -2.30 0.54
C GLN A 183 18.84 -2.70 2.00
N GLN A 184 19.30 -3.89 2.39
CA GLN A 184 19.14 -4.39 3.76
C GLN A 184 19.79 -3.46 4.80
N GLU A 185 20.95 -2.88 4.47
CA GLU A 185 21.68 -1.93 5.33
C GLU A 185 20.89 -0.64 5.56
N ASP A 186 20.16 -0.16 4.53
CA ASP A 186 19.33 1.04 4.64
C ASP A 186 18.17 0.82 5.60
N TYR A 187 17.56 -0.38 5.59
CA TYR A 187 16.51 -0.74 6.56
C TYR A 187 17.07 -0.89 7.97
N SER A 188 18.24 -1.51 8.15
CA SER A 188 18.92 -1.61 9.44
C SER A 188 19.22 -0.21 9.99
N HIS A 189 19.80 0.64 9.17
CA HIS A 189 20.09 2.03 9.54
C HIS A 189 18.82 2.85 9.85
N LEU A 190 17.73 2.62 9.10
CA LEU A 190 16.43 3.24 9.40
C LEU A 190 15.95 2.87 10.80
N VAL A 191 16.03 1.58 11.18
CA VAL A 191 15.62 1.11 12.50
C VAL A 191 16.50 1.68 13.60
N ASP A 192 17.83 1.77 13.40
CA ASP A 192 18.77 2.33 14.37
C ASP A 192 18.53 3.83 14.61
N LEU A 193 18.11 4.57 13.59
CA LEU A 193 17.73 5.97 13.70
C LEU A 193 16.41 6.19 14.46
N LEU A 194 15.59 5.16 14.66
CA LEU A 194 14.35 5.23 15.43
C LEU A 194 14.64 5.16 16.94
N ASN A 195 15.21 6.23 17.49
CA ASN A 195 15.42 6.37 18.93
C ASN A 195 14.08 6.39 19.70
N ILE A 196 14.15 6.29 21.03
CA ILE A 196 12.97 6.25 21.92
C ILE A 196 12.03 7.42 21.67
N ALA A 197 12.56 8.64 21.54
CA ALA A 197 11.74 9.83 21.29
C ALA A 197 11.00 9.77 19.94
N THR A 198 11.65 9.22 18.91
CA THR A 198 11.03 9.02 17.60
C THR A 198 9.98 7.91 17.65
N ARG A 199 10.26 6.81 18.36
CA ARG A 199 9.29 5.71 18.55
C ARG A 199 8.04 6.18 19.30
N ASN A 200 8.19 6.96 20.37
CA ASN A 200 7.06 7.55 21.10
C ASN A 200 6.24 8.46 20.18
N THR A 201 6.88 9.27 19.34
CA THR A 201 6.19 10.10 18.36
C THR A 201 5.40 9.27 17.34
N LEU A 202 5.98 8.15 16.88
CA LEU A 202 5.33 7.23 15.95
C LEU A 202 4.12 6.51 16.58
N SER A 203 4.13 6.31 17.90
CA SER A 203 2.99 5.71 18.64
C SER A 203 1.85 6.70 18.90
N GLU A 204 2.16 8.00 19.01
CA GLU A 204 1.18 9.05 19.32
C GLU A 204 0.48 9.62 18.08
N ILE A 205 1.16 9.66 16.93
CA ILE A 205 0.60 10.24 15.69
C ILE A 205 -0.11 9.15 14.91
N ASN A 206 -1.36 9.44 14.51
CA ASN A 206 -2.14 8.54 13.68
C ASN A 206 -1.42 8.30 12.33
N ARG A 207 -1.30 7.03 11.92
CA ARG A 207 -0.71 6.63 10.64
C ARG A 207 -1.40 7.24 9.42
N ASP A 208 -2.62 7.72 9.60
CA ASP A 208 -3.40 8.38 8.55
C ASP A 208 -3.06 9.87 8.40
N GLU A 209 -2.19 10.42 9.28
CA GLU A 209 -1.63 11.77 9.18
C GLU A 209 -0.18 11.73 8.62
N SER A 210 0.03 11.05 7.52
CA SER A 210 1.35 10.73 6.97
C SER A 210 2.25 11.96 6.75
N ALA A 211 1.71 13.06 6.28
CA ALA A 211 2.45 14.30 6.08
C ALA A 211 2.93 14.89 7.42
N ARG A 212 2.06 14.94 8.44
CA ARG A 212 2.40 15.39 9.79
C ARG A 212 3.44 14.48 10.42
N LEU A 213 3.25 13.16 10.29
CA LEU A 213 4.18 12.16 10.77
C LEU A 213 5.57 12.34 10.14
N LEU A 214 5.63 12.42 8.81
CA LEU A 214 6.88 12.62 8.06
C LEU A 214 7.61 13.89 8.51
N TRP A 215 6.92 15.04 8.55
CA TRP A 215 7.52 16.30 9.00
C TRP A 215 8.02 16.26 10.43
N THR A 216 7.25 15.65 11.34
CA THR A 216 7.64 15.54 12.75
C THR A 216 8.87 14.65 12.91
N VAL A 217 8.91 13.52 12.21
CA VAL A 217 10.04 12.59 12.22
C VAL A 217 11.29 13.25 11.62
N LEU A 218 11.19 13.91 10.46
CA LEU A 218 12.33 14.59 9.82
C LEU A 218 12.89 15.75 10.66
N ARG A 219 12.02 16.49 11.36
CA ARG A 219 12.47 17.55 12.29
C ARG A 219 13.23 16.99 13.50
N ARG A 220 12.80 15.85 14.04
CA ARG A 220 13.44 15.20 15.18
C ARG A 220 14.69 14.40 14.81
N GLN A 221 14.74 13.89 13.58
CA GLN A 221 15.82 13.06 13.05
C GLN A 221 16.20 13.52 11.63
N PRO A 222 16.99 14.61 11.49
CA PRO A 222 17.40 15.13 10.18
C PRO A 222 18.19 14.11 9.33
N ARG A 223 18.88 13.16 9.98
CA ARG A 223 19.61 12.07 9.30
C ARG A 223 18.70 11.17 8.46
N LEU A 224 17.41 11.05 8.81
CA LEU A 224 16.42 10.35 7.99
C LEU A 224 16.16 11.06 6.66
N ALA A 225 16.29 12.40 6.62
CA ALA A 225 16.21 13.16 5.37
C ALA A 225 17.37 12.82 4.42
N LEU A 226 18.57 12.60 4.95
CA LEU A 226 19.75 12.20 4.15
C LEU A 226 19.57 10.78 3.58
N LEU A 227 19.07 9.85 4.40
CA LEU A 227 18.74 8.49 3.95
C LEU A 227 17.68 8.52 2.84
N GLY A 228 16.63 9.32 3.02
CA GLY A 228 15.58 9.53 2.02
C GLY A 228 16.12 10.13 0.71
N LEU A 229 17.00 11.12 0.79
CA LEU A 229 17.61 11.74 -0.38
C LEU A 229 18.49 10.75 -1.15
N ARG A 230 19.28 9.92 -0.45
CA ARG A 230 20.06 8.82 -1.06
C ARG A 230 19.17 7.88 -1.86
N GLY A 231 18.05 7.41 -1.28
CA GLY A 231 17.10 6.54 -1.97
C GLY A 231 16.51 7.18 -3.24
N LEU A 232 16.19 8.47 -3.20
CA LEU A 232 15.69 9.20 -4.37
C LEU A 232 16.76 9.39 -5.46
N LEU A 233 18.02 9.59 -5.09
CA LEU A 233 19.12 9.74 -6.05
C LEU A 233 19.47 8.43 -6.73
N LEU A 234 19.52 7.32 -5.98
CA LEU A 234 19.73 5.98 -6.54
C LEU A 234 18.63 5.60 -7.53
N GLY A 235 17.37 5.99 -7.26
CA GLY A 235 16.26 5.76 -8.17
C GLY A 235 16.32 6.52 -9.50
N ARG A 236 17.10 7.58 -9.59
CA ARG A 236 17.34 8.30 -10.85
C ARG A 236 18.39 7.61 -11.73
N SER A 237 19.25 6.79 -11.14
CA SER A 237 20.34 6.09 -11.85
C SER A 237 19.94 4.72 -12.40
N ALA A 238 18.85 4.15 -11.91
CA ALA A 238 18.31 2.88 -12.40
C ALA A 238 17.33 3.14 -13.55
N ALA A 239 17.75 2.84 -14.79
CA ALA A 239 16.84 2.77 -15.94
C ALA A 239 15.71 1.76 -15.65
N PRO A 240 14.49 1.97 -16.19
CA PRO A 240 13.39 1.04 -15.97
C PRO A 240 13.81 -0.36 -16.42
N ARG A 241 13.76 -1.33 -15.50
CA ARG A 241 13.86 -2.74 -15.87
C ARG A 241 12.68 -3.04 -16.78
N THR A 242 12.94 -3.07 -18.08
CA THR A 242 11.98 -3.57 -19.06
C THR A 242 11.73 -5.03 -18.72
N VAL A 243 10.53 -5.30 -18.23
CA VAL A 243 10.01 -6.67 -18.18
C VAL A 243 9.82 -7.08 -19.63
N ASN A 244 10.78 -7.83 -20.18
CA ASN A 244 10.58 -8.50 -21.45
C ASN A 244 9.43 -9.48 -21.27
N ALA A 245 8.29 -9.12 -21.84
CA ALA A 245 7.22 -10.06 -22.16
C ALA A 245 7.76 -10.93 -23.32
N SER A 246 8.32 -12.08 -22.99
CA SER A 246 8.62 -13.12 -23.96
C SER A 246 7.51 -14.15 -23.85
N THR A 247 6.66 -14.15 -24.91
CA THR A 247 5.79 -15.22 -25.44
C THR A 247 5.46 -16.40 -24.54
#